data_49ebb477730996c413fe745b40d24f7d
#
_entry.id   49ebb477730996c413fe745b40d24f7d
#
_cell.length_a   1.000
_cell.length_b   1.000
_cell.length_c   1.000
_cell.angle_alpha   90.00
_cell.angle_beta   90.00
_cell.angle_gamma   90.00
#
_symmetry.space_group_name_H-M   'P 1'
#
loop_
_entity.id
_entity.type
_entity.pdbx_description
1 polymer ?
#
loop_
_entity_poly.entity_id
_entity_poly.type
_entity_poly.pdbx_seq_one_letter_code
_entity_poly.pdbx_strand_id
1 'polypeptide(L)'
;MRFLVVILFAIAVIAAAFHFAKPLPGTNFDESFLPKASTVHYVAAGHDASVAGLFWIKGLTELGESYLTGKEYAYLGHVAELSTSLDSLFYTPYYFVGGVTPIDAPDTSDFSVLRRASRVYPENWRLSLYYALRLGRGPYPNKTEAANVMRKYFDSPDTTIPDHIRTIYRSFEIDEMQTETALETVLNDVMQPRFKKFRASFYSKILRLIGYKGLINDVERDEHYQKVKTLVDGMADGKIHPAIVYRELLAMKKIRDDELAEEAKKSAEAKAKETADSTAVTDTMVAANSTIVDSIATIDTPAAK
;
A
#
# COMPACT_ATOMS: atom_id res chain seq x y z
N MET A 1 17.94 -24.78 -49.81
CA MET A 1 16.54 -25.19 -49.96
C MET A 1 15.91 -25.78 -48.70
N ARG A 2 16.51 -26.74 -47.99
CA ARG A 2 15.94 -27.35 -46.78
C ARG A 2 15.70 -26.36 -45.62
N PHE A 3 16.59 -25.40 -45.41
CA PHE A 3 16.45 -24.37 -44.37
C PHE A 3 15.27 -23.44 -44.60
N LEU A 4 15.02 -23.07 -45.85
CA LEU A 4 13.91 -22.19 -46.21
C LEU A 4 12.54 -22.86 -46.00
N VAL A 5 12.46 -24.17 -46.24
CA VAL A 5 11.26 -24.97 -45.98
C VAL A 5 10.96 -25.03 -44.44
N VAL A 6 11.99 -25.20 -43.61
CA VAL A 6 11.83 -25.22 -42.14
C VAL A 6 11.37 -23.87 -41.64
N ILE A 7 11.91 -22.76 -42.15
CA ILE A 7 11.48 -21.41 -41.76
C ILE A 7 10.04 -21.16 -42.18
N LEU A 8 9.65 -21.50 -43.39
CA LEU A 8 8.28 -21.35 -43.86
C LEU A 8 7.29 -22.22 -43.08
N PHE A 9 7.68 -23.41 -42.70
CA PHE A 9 6.89 -24.29 -41.86
C PHE A 9 6.71 -23.71 -40.44
N ALA A 10 7.78 -23.19 -39.85
CA ALA A 10 7.73 -22.53 -38.54
C ALA A 10 6.82 -21.29 -38.58
N ILE A 11 6.92 -20.44 -39.61
CA ILE A 11 6.04 -19.29 -39.82
C ILE A 11 4.59 -19.72 -40.00
N ALA A 12 4.32 -20.78 -40.75
CA ALA A 12 2.98 -21.31 -40.96
C ALA A 12 2.37 -21.87 -39.65
N VAL A 13 3.16 -22.55 -38.83
CA VAL A 13 2.74 -23.05 -37.51
C VAL A 13 2.44 -21.89 -36.55
N ILE A 14 3.29 -20.87 -36.53
CA ILE A 14 3.06 -19.66 -35.72
C ILE A 14 1.81 -18.92 -36.19
N ALA A 15 1.63 -18.73 -37.50
CA ALA A 15 0.44 -18.08 -38.07
C ALA A 15 -0.83 -18.87 -37.76
N ALA A 16 -0.78 -20.21 -37.87
CA ALA A 16 -1.87 -21.08 -37.49
C ALA A 16 -2.19 -20.98 -35.99
N ALA A 17 -1.18 -21.02 -35.14
CA ALA A 17 -1.35 -20.85 -33.69
C ALA A 17 -2.00 -19.51 -33.35
N PHE A 18 -1.60 -18.41 -33.99
CA PHE A 18 -2.24 -17.10 -33.83
C PHE A 18 -3.68 -17.07 -34.37
N HIS A 19 -3.95 -17.79 -35.44
CA HIS A 19 -5.30 -17.84 -36.04
C HIS A 19 -6.27 -18.65 -35.19
N PHE A 20 -5.82 -19.75 -34.60
CA PHE A 20 -6.63 -20.59 -33.69
C PHE A 20 -6.70 -20.05 -32.26
N ALA A 21 -5.74 -19.20 -31.84
CA ALA A 21 -5.74 -18.53 -30.54
C ALA A 21 -6.60 -17.25 -30.54
N LYS A 22 -7.60 -17.11 -31.44
CA LYS A 22 -8.57 -16.01 -31.32
C LYS A 22 -9.25 -16.11 -29.97
N PRO A 23 -9.14 -15.09 -29.11
CA PRO A 23 -9.90 -15.09 -27.86
C PRO A 23 -11.38 -15.18 -28.20
N LEU A 24 -12.08 -16.14 -27.60
CA LEU A 24 -13.53 -16.23 -27.71
C LEU A 24 -14.12 -14.90 -27.22
N PRO A 25 -14.99 -14.24 -28.00
CA PRO A 25 -15.56 -12.98 -27.59
C PRO A 25 -16.32 -13.18 -26.28
N GLY A 26 -15.91 -12.49 -25.23
CA GLY A 26 -16.54 -12.50 -23.91
C GLY A 26 -15.84 -13.31 -22.81
N THR A 27 -14.73 -13.96 -23.08
CA THR A 27 -13.90 -14.53 -22.00
C THR A 27 -13.07 -13.44 -21.36
N ASN A 28 -13.38 -13.11 -20.09
CA ASN A 28 -12.44 -12.41 -19.25
C ASN A 28 -11.13 -13.21 -19.29
N PHE A 29 -10.02 -12.55 -19.55
CA PHE A 29 -8.71 -13.19 -19.56
C PHE A 29 -8.46 -13.68 -18.12
N ASP A 30 -8.57 -14.99 -17.90
CA ASP A 30 -8.39 -15.58 -16.59
C ASP A 30 -6.87 -15.75 -16.35
N GLU A 31 -6.38 -15.43 -15.15
CA GLU A 31 -4.97 -15.60 -14.74
C GLU A 31 -4.41 -17.00 -15.06
N SER A 32 -5.29 -18.00 -15.07
CA SER A 32 -4.95 -19.39 -15.40
C SER A 32 -4.35 -19.58 -16.79
N PHE A 33 -4.51 -18.61 -17.71
CA PHE A 33 -3.99 -18.70 -19.09
C PHE A 33 -2.59 -18.11 -19.29
N LEU A 34 -2.02 -17.42 -18.29
CA LEU A 34 -0.64 -16.99 -18.41
C LEU A 34 0.31 -18.18 -18.22
N PRO A 35 1.16 -18.48 -19.21
CA PRO A 35 2.07 -19.61 -19.12
C PRO A 35 3.12 -19.36 -18.05
N LYS A 36 3.57 -20.45 -17.40
CA LYS A 36 4.69 -20.34 -16.45
C LYS A 36 5.97 -19.93 -17.18
N ALA A 37 6.78 -19.07 -16.58
CA ALA A 37 8.04 -18.61 -17.16
C ALA A 37 8.98 -19.76 -17.58
N SER A 38 9.01 -20.85 -16.80
CA SER A 38 9.82 -22.06 -17.13
C SER A 38 9.36 -22.73 -18.42
N THR A 39 8.05 -22.80 -18.67
CA THR A 39 7.51 -23.37 -19.91
C THR A 39 7.85 -22.46 -21.11
N VAL A 40 7.70 -21.15 -20.93
CA VAL A 40 8.03 -20.18 -21.98
C VAL A 40 9.51 -20.20 -22.32
N HIS A 41 10.37 -20.23 -21.31
CA HIS A 41 11.82 -20.34 -21.47
C HIS A 41 12.21 -21.57 -22.34
N TYR A 42 11.60 -22.73 -22.06
CA TYR A 42 11.86 -23.93 -22.86
C TYR A 42 11.43 -23.76 -24.32
N VAL A 43 10.28 -23.15 -24.57
CA VAL A 43 9.76 -22.92 -25.94
C VAL A 43 10.50 -21.79 -26.66
N ALA A 44 10.97 -20.80 -25.92
CA ALA A 44 11.73 -19.65 -26.46
C ALA A 44 13.07 -20.04 -27.09
N ALA A 45 13.60 -21.23 -26.74
CA ALA A 45 14.81 -21.81 -27.35
C ALA A 45 16.01 -20.83 -27.38
N GLY A 46 16.22 -20.06 -26.31
CA GLY A 46 17.29 -19.06 -26.20
C GLY A 46 16.90 -17.64 -26.68
N HIS A 47 15.64 -17.41 -27.07
CA HIS A 47 15.14 -16.09 -27.45
C HIS A 47 14.32 -15.41 -26.34
N ASP A 48 14.64 -15.68 -25.08
CA ASP A 48 13.88 -15.25 -23.90
C ASP A 48 13.63 -13.73 -23.88
N ALA A 49 14.64 -12.91 -24.17
CA ALA A 49 14.50 -11.46 -24.20
C ALA A 49 13.48 -10.97 -25.25
N SER A 50 13.47 -11.60 -26.43
CA SER A 50 12.48 -11.26 -27.48
C SER A 50 11.08 -11.65 -27.07
N VAL A 51 10.92 -12.83 -26.47
CA VAL A 51 9.64 -13.34 -25.98
C VAL A 51 9.15 -12.51 -24.81
N ALA A 52 10.03 -12.11 -23.88
CA ALA A 52 9.71 -11.19 -22.79
C ALA A 52 9.15 -9.86 -23.32
N GLY A 53 9.80 -9.29 -24.37
CA GLY A 53 9.32 -8.08 -25.04
C GLY A 53 7.93 -8.22 -25.66
N LEU A 54 7.64 -9.37 -26.30
CA LEU A 54 6.31 -9.63 -26.88
C LEU A 54 5.20 -9.71 -25.81
N PHE A 55 5.44 -10.42 -24.70
CA PHE A 55 4.49 -10.46 -23.58
C PHE A 55 4.26 -9.06 -23.02
N TRP A 56 5.31 -8.28 -22.85
CA TRP A 56 5.21 -6.93 -22.33
C TRP A 56 4.41 -6.00 -23.25
N ILE A 57 4.66 -6.02 -24.56
CA ILE A 57 3.89 -5.23 -25.55
C ILE A 57 2.41 -5.62 -25.51
N LYS A 58 2.12 -6.93 -25.44
CA LYS A 58 0.74 -7.41 -25.32
C LYS A 58 0.07 -6.88 -24.04
N GLY A 59 0.75 -6.97 -22.89
CA GLY A 59 0.22 -6.44 -21.63
C GLY A 59 -0.06 -4.94 -21.68
N LEU A 60 0.83 -4.15 -22.31
CA LEU A 60 0.61 -2.71 -22.49
C LEU A 60 -0.58 -2.41 -23.41
N THR A 61 -0.78 -3.20 -24.47
CA THR A 61 -1.92 -3.04 -25.38
C THR A 61 -3.24 -3.29 -24.64
N GLU A 62 -3.30 -4.38 -23.85
CA GLU A 62 -4.48 -4.72 -23.06
C GLU A 62 -4.77 -3.68 -21.96
N LEU A 63 -3.71 -3.14 -21.34
CA LEU A 63 -3.86 -2.03 -20.40
C LEU A 63 -4.44 -0.79 -21.10
N GLY A 64 -3.94 -0.44 -22.30
CA GLY A 64 -4.47 0.66 -23.08
C GLY A 64 -5.96 0.48 -23.43
N GLU A 65 -6.35 -0.72 -23.83
CA GLU A 65 -7.76 -1.06 -24.08
C GLU A 65 -8.62 -0.94 -22.81
N SER A 66 -8.10 -1.34 -21.66
CA SER A 66 -8.81 -1.23 -20.39
C SER A 66 -9.10 0.23 -20.03
N TYR A 67 -8.13 1.12 -20.24
CA TYR A 67 -8.33 2.57 -20.05
C TYR A 67 -9.42 3.14 -20.97
N LEU A 68 -9.44 2.70 -22.23
CA LEU A 68 -10.42 3.18 -23.21
C LEU A 68 -11.84 2.63 -22.94
N THR A 69 -11.92 1.42 -22.42
CA THR A 69 -13.22 0.72 -22.19
C THR A 69 -13.74 0.86 -20.77
N GLY A 70 -12.95 1.46 -19.85
CA GLY A 70 -13.28 1.55 -18.43
C GLY A 70 -13.29 0.21 -17.70
N LYS A 71 -12.71 -0.85 -18.29
CA LYS A 71 -12.56 -2.16 -17.65
C LYS A 71 -11.30 -2.17 -16.79
N GLU A 72 -11.38 -2.84 -15.66
CA GLU A 72 -10.22 -3.04 -14.79
C GLU A 72 -9.25 -4.05 -15.42
N TYR A 73 -7.96 -3.72 -15.44
CA TYR A 73 -6.89 -4.61 -15.93
C TYR A 73 -6.03 -5.09 -14.75
N ALA A 74 -6.35 -6.29 -14.29
CA ALA A 74 -5.71 -6.88 -13.10
C ALA A 74 -4.37 -7.59 -13.40
N TYR A 75 -4.01 -7.81 -14.68
CA TYR A 75 -2.92 -8.75 -15.03
C TYR A 75 -1.57 -8.11 -15.30
N LEU A 76 -1.43 -6.79 -15.18
CA LEU A 76 -0.18 -6.09 -15.48
C LEU A 76 1.00 -6.63 -14.67
N GLY A 77 0.77 -6.88 -13.37
CA GLY A 77 1.76 -7.46 -12.47
C GLY A 77 2.24 -8.82 -12.93
N HIS A 78 1.34 -9.71 -13.32
CA HIS A 78 1.65 -11.06 -13.82
C HIS A 78 2.40 -11.05 -15.14
N VAL A 79 2.02 -10.17 -16.08
CA VAL A 79 2.74 -10.00 -17.35
C VAL A 79 4.15 -9.46 -17.10
N ALA A 80 4.29 -8.50 -16.19
CA ALA A 80 5.59 -7.97 -15.80
C ALA A 80 6.46 -9.04 -15.10
N GLU A 81 5.85 -9.86 -14.23
CA GLU A 81 6.54 -10.97 -13.58
C GLU A 81 7.04 -11.99 -14.59
N LEU A 82 6.21 -12.38 -15.56
CA LEU A 82 6.59 -13.29 -16.64
C LEU A 82 7.74 -12.68 -17.47
N SER A 83 7.59 -11.43 -17.93
CA SER A 83 8.60 -10.74 -18.75
C SER A 83 9.93 -10.62 -18.04
N THR A 84 9.92 -10.22 -16.73
CA THR A 84 11.16 -10.08 -15.96
C THR A 84 11.73 -11.40 -15.46
N SER A 85 10.95 -12.49 -15.49
CA SER A 85 11.46 -13.85 -15.24
C SER A 85 12.19 -14.42 -16.43
N LEU A 86 11.78 -14.06 -17.66
CA LEU A 86 12.43 -14.45 -18.90
C LEU A 86 13.68 -13.61 -19.16
N ASP A 87 13.60 -12.30 -18.92
CA ASP A 87 14.73 -11.37 -19.04
C ASP A 87 14.80 -10.47 -17.80
N SER A 88 15.67 -10.85 -16.86
CA SER A 88 15.84 -10.11 -15.61
C SER A 88 16.45 -8.71 -15.80
N LEU A 89 17.09 -8.45 -16.94
CA LEU A 89 17.64 -7.13 -17.28
C LEU A 89 16.64 -6.23 -18.03
N PHE A 90 15.43 -6.69 -18.25
CA PHE A 90 14.40 -5.90 -18.89
C PHE A 90 13.85 -4.81 -17.95
N TYR A 91 14.46 -3.62 -18.00
CA TYR A 91 14.19 -2.52 -17.07
C TYR A 91 12.76 -1.98 -17.10
N THR A 92 12.17 -1.87 -18.30
CA THR A 92 10.88 -1.18 -18.52
C THR A 92 9.71 -1.74 -17.69
N PRO A 93 9.48 -3.07 -17.60
CA PRO A 93 8.42 -3.63 -16.78
C PRO A 93 8.55 -3.26 -15.28
N TYR A 94 9.77 -3.28 -14.74
CA TYR A 94 10.02 -2.90 -13.34
C TYR A 94 9.61 -1.46 -13.06
N TYR A 95 10.08 -0.55 -13.91
CA TYR A 95 9.81 0.87 -13.74
C TYR A 95 8.32 1.19 -13.90
N PHE A 96 7.69 0.57 -14.89
CA PHE A 96 6.29 0.80 -15.21
C PHE A 96 5.35 0.28 -14.11
N VAL A 97 5.56 -0.95 -13.65
CA VAL A 97 4.77 -1.53 -12.54
C VAL A 97 4.89 -0.67 -11.29
N GLY A 98 6.11 -0.24 -10.93
CA GLY A 98 6.32 0.61 -9.77
C GLY A 98 5.60 1.96 -9.84
N GLY A 99 5.44 2.52 -11.05
CA GLY A 99 4.80 3.83 -11.26
C GLY A 99 3.30 3.79 -11.47
N VAL A 100 2.75 2.69 -11.97
CA VAL A 100 1.34 2.59 -12.38
C VAL A 100 0.48 1.80 -11.39
N THR A 101 1.05 0.75 -10.77
CA THR A 101 0.26 -0.07 -9.83
C THR A 101 -0.01 0.70 -8.54
N PRO A 102 -1.27 0.76 -8.07
CA PRO A 102 -1.60 1.36 -6.78
C PRO A 102 -0.86 0.67 -5.64
N ILE A 103 -0.36 1.44 -4.68
CA ILE A 103 0.46 0.92 -3.56
C ILE A 103 -0.33 -0.07 -2.70
N ASP A 104 -1.63 0.11 -2.59
CA ASP A 104 -2.58 -0.67 -1.78
C ASP A 104 -3.29 -1.78 -2.58
N ALA A 105 -2.92 -1.98 -3.86
CA ALA A 105 -3.51 -3.03 -4.67
C ALA A 105 -3.40 -4.41 -3.98
N PRO A 106 -4.43 -5.23 -3.99
CA PRO A 106 -4.43 -6.55 -3.33
C PRO A 106 -3.55 -7.58 -4.04
N ASP A 107 -3.27 -7.37 -5.35
CA ASP A 107 -2.41 -8.24 -6.13
C ASP A 107 -0.96 -8.22 -5.62
N THR A 108 -0.39 -9.39 -5.45
CA THR A 108 0.97 -9.59 -4.95
C THR A 108 2.01 -9.85 -6.04
N SER A 109 1.61 -9.99 -7.30
CA SER A 109 2.51 -10.24 -8.41
C SER A 109 3.47 -9.07 -8.65
N ASP A 110 3.00 -7.84 -8.49
CA ASP A 110 3.81 -6.62 -8.54
C ASP A 110 4.89 -6.58 -7.45
N PHE A 111 4.60 -7.16 -6.28
CA PHE A 111 5.56 -7.25 -5.19
C PHE A 111 6.78 -8.11 -5.54
N SER A 112 6.57 -9.26 -6.20
CA SER A 112 7.65 -10.13 -6.66
C SER A 112 8.52 -9.43 -7.71
N VAL A 113 7.89 -8.68 -8.63
CA VAL A 113 8.54 -7.87 -9.65
C VAL A 113 9.42 -6.80 -9.02
N LEU A 114 8.87 -5.99 -8.10
CA LEU A 114 9.60 -4.91 -7.43
C LEU A 114 10.73 -5.43 -6.53
N ARG A 115 10.53 -6.55 -5.86
CA ARG A 115 11.58 -7.22 -5.10
C ARG A 115 12.73 -7.68 -5.99
N ARG A 116 12.44 -8.22 -7.17
CA ARG A 116 13.46 -8.58 -8.17
C ARG A 116 14.17 -7.33 -8.68
N ALA A 117 13.42 -6.25 -8.99
CA ALA A 117 13.96 -4.98 -9.43
C ALA A 117 15.03 -4.44 -8.47
N SER A 118 14.76 -4.43 -7.17
CA SER A 118 15.68 -3.94 -6.14
C SER A 118 16.98 -4.77 -6.03
N ARG A 119 16.94 -6.05 -6.44
CA ARG A 119 18.10 -6.94 -6.46
C ARG A 119 18.92 -6.82 -7.75
N VAL A 120 18.24 -6.69 -8.89
CA VAL A 120 18.89 -6.61 -10.22
C VAL A 120 19.49 -5.23 -10.44
N TYR A 121 18.82 -4.19 -9.94
CA TYR A 121 19.24 -2.79 -10.06
C TYR A 121 19.46 -2.15 -8.67
N PRO A 122 20.42 -2.63 -7.88
CA PRO A 122 20.59 -2.21 -6.50
C PRO A 122 20.92 -0.73 -6.35
N GLU A 123 21.53 -0.10 -7.36
CA GLU A 123 21.88 1.33 -7.32
C GLU A 123 20.75 2.25 -7.83
N ASN A 124 19.67 1.67 -8.34
CA ASN A 124 18.55 2.46 -8.82
C ASN A 124 17.60 2.81 -7.67
N TRP A 125 17.74 4.02 -7.15
CA TRP A 125 16.94 4.50 -6.02
C TRP A 125 15.43 4.52 -6.31
N ARG A 126 15.00 4.74 -7.57
CA ARG A 126 13.58 4.77 -7.94
C ARG A 126 12.92 3.40 -7.79
N LEU A 127 13.57 2.36 -8.29
CA LEU A 127 13.06 0.98 -8.16
C LEU A 127 13.06 0.53 -6.70
N SER A 128 14.10 0.87 -5.95
CA SER A 128 14.14 0.61 -4.51
C SER A 128 13.06 1.37 -3.75
N LEU A 129 12.76 2.62 -4.14
CA LEU A 129 11.67 3.41 -3.58
C LEU A 129 10.30 2.75 -3.82
N TYR A 130 10.02 2.32 -5.06
CA TYR A 130 8.76 1.64 -5.36
C TYR A 130 8.57 0.38 -4.51
N TYR A 131 9.63 -0.42 -4.39
CA TYR A 131 9.62 -1.60 -3.54
C TYR A 131 9.40 -1.24 -2.06
N ALA A 132 10.11 -0.24 -1.54
CA ALA A 132 9.96 0.22 -0.16
C ALA A 132 8.56 0.79 0.13
N LEU A 133 7.97 1.55 -0.81
CA LEU A 133 6.60 2.06 -0.66
C LEU A 133 5.59 0.91 -0.60
N ARG A 134 5.75 -0.10 -1.44
CA ARG A 134 4.90 -1.29 -1.44
C ARG A 134 5.05 -2.10 -0.15
N LEU A 135 6.28 -2.26 0.35
CA LEU A 135 6.57 -2.87 1.65
C LEU A 135 5.97 -2.09 2.83
N GLY A 136 6.13 -0.76 2.83
CA GLY A 136 5.77 0.06 3.99
C GLY A 136 4.31 0.49 4.05
N ARG A 137 3.60 0.50 2.91
CA ARG A 137 2.22 1.01 2.77
C ARG A 137 1.27 0.06 2.07
N GLY A 138 1.74 -1.09 1.58
CA GLY A 138 0.94 -2.11 0.91
C GLY A 138 0.02 -2.87 1.88
N PRO A 139 -0.73 -3.87 1.37
CA PRO A 139 -1.70 -4.64 2.15
C PRO A 139 -1.08 -5.38 3.35
N TYR A 140 0.20 -5.75 3.24
CA TYR A 140 0.95 -6.46 4.29
C TYR A 140 2.20 -5.66 4.66
N PRO A 141 2.05 -4.56 5.44
CA PRO A 141 3.12 -3.62 5.68
C PRO A 141 4.27 -4.23 6.51
N ASN A 142 5.49 -4.07 6.00
CA ASN A 142 6.75 -4.36 6.70
C ASN A 142 7.66 -3.12 6.64
N LYS A 143 7.45 -2.21 7.57
CA LYS A 143 8.15 -0.92 7.62
C LYS A 143 9.63 -1.07 7.91
N THR A 144 10.01 -2.06 8.72
CA THR A 144 11.41 -2.37 9.02
C THR A 144 12.19 -2.73 7.76
N GLU A 145 11.64 -3.61 6.92
CA GLU A 145 12.27 -3.98 5.65
C GLU A 145 12.26 -2.79 4.67
N ALA A 146 11.18 -2.02 4.60
CA ALA A 146 11.10 -0.80 3.80
C ALA A 146 12.19 0.22 4.17
N ALA A 147 12.41 0.45 5.48
CA ALA A 147 13.50 1.28 5.97
C ALA A 147 14.87 0.71 5.58
N ASN A 148 15.09 -0.59 5.73
CA ASN A 148 16.37 -1.23 5.36
C ASN A 148 16.70 -1.08 3.87
N VAL A 149 15.70 -1.24 2.99
CA VAL A 149 15.86 -1.04 1.54
C VAL A 149 16.28 0.38 1.20
N MET A 150 15.74 1.38 1.90
CA MET A 150 16.00 2.80 1.63
C MET A 150 17.20 3.38 2.36
N ARG A 151 17.72 2.71 3.40
CA ARG A 151 18.79 3.22 4.28
C ARG A 151 20.00 3.73 3.51
N LYS A 152 20.48 2.97 2.52
CA LYS A 152 21.68 3.31 1.74
C LYS A 152 21.54 4.62 0.95
N TYR A 153 20.32 5.07 0.68
CA TYR A 153 20.06 6.31 -0.05
C TYR A 153 19.95 7.54 0.84
N PHE A 154 19.73 7.35 2.14
CA PHE A 154 19.57 8.45 3.09
C PHE A 154 20.84 9.31 3.19
N ASP A 155 21.99 8.67 3.38
CA ASP A 155 23.29 9.35 3.51
C ASP A 155 24.10 9.34 2.20
N SER A 156 23.53 8.85 1.11
CA SER A 156 24.21 8.81 -0.18
C SER A 156 24.61 10.21 -0.64
N PRO A 157 25.84 10.41 -1.14
CA PRO A 157 26.30 11.67 -1.74
C PRO A 157 25.67 11.93 -3.12
N ASP A 158 24.91 10.97 -3.67
CA ASP A 158 24.29 11.09 -4.98
C ASP A 158 23.29 12.25 -5.01
N THR A 159 23.62 13.29 -5.75
CA THR A 159 22.79 14.49 -5.94
C THR A 159 21.56 14.27 -6.80
N THR A 160 21.48 13.14 -7.51
CA THR A 160 20.29 12.78 -8.30
C THR A 160 19.12 12.29 -7.45
N ILE A 161 19.38 11.93 -6.18
CA ILE A 161 18.36 11.55 -5.21
C ILE A 161 17.75 12.82 -4.60
N PRO A 162 16.47 13.13 -4.88
CA PRO A 162 15.82 14.28 -4.31
C PRO A 162 15.72 14.19 -2.76
N ASP A 163 15.87 15.30 -2.06
CA ASP A 163 15.83 15.32 -0.59
C ASP A 163 14.51 14.79 -0.02
N HIS A 164 13.38 15.01 -0.69
CA HIS A 164 12.10 14.47 -0.23
C HIS A 164 12.06 12.93 -0.25
N ILE A 165 12.82 12.26 -1.13
CA ILE A 165 12.94 10.79 -1.14
C ILE A 165 13.72 10.33 0.09
N ARG A 166 14.74 11.09 0.51
CA ARG A 166 15.49 10.81 1.73
C ARG A 166 14.60 10.87 2.97
N THR A 167 13.61 11.78 2.99
CA THR A 167 12.65 11.85 4.11
C THR A 167 11.71 10.65 4.19
N ILE A 168 11.47 9.94 3.08
CA ILE A 168 10.64 8.73 3.06
C ILE A 168 11.29 7.60 3.87
N TYR A 169 12.61 7.38 3.72
CA TYR A 169 13.34 6.45 4.56
C TYR A 169 13.08 6.73 6.05
N ARG A 170 13.32 7.97 6.45
CA ARG A 170 13.15 8.40 7.84
C ARG A 170 11.68 8.23 8.32
N SER A 171 10.71 8.35 7.41
CA SER A 171 9.31 8.09 7.73
C SER A 171 9.07 6.64 8.14
N PHE A 172 9.64 5.66 7.44
CA PHE A 172 9.50 4.25 7.81
C PHE A 172 10.24 3.92 9.10
N GLU A 173 11.46 4.43 9.27
CA GLU A 173 12.28 4.21 10.46
C GLU A 173 11.60 4.76 11.73
N ILE A 174 11.09 6.00 11.67
CA ILE A 174 10.41 6.65 12.79
C ILE A 174 9.12 5.92 13.19
N ASP A 175 8.39 5.36 12.23
CA ASP A 175 7.13 4.65 12.51
C ASP A 175 7.34 3.35 13.31
N GLU A 176 8.57 2.82 13.37
CA GLU A 176 8.96 1.63 14.16
C GLU A 176 9.61 1.97 15.51
N MET A 177 9.94 3.26 15.74
CA MET A 177 10.56 3.71 16.98
C MET A 177 9.52 3.94 18.08
N GLN A 178 9.97 3.86 19.34
CA GLN A 178 9.19 4.41 20.45
C GLN A 178 9.01 5.92 20.26
N THR A 179 7.87 6.44 20.70
CA THR A 179 7.49 7.85 20.45
C THR A 179 8.55 8.85 20.89
N GLU A 180 9.18 8.62 22.03
CA GLU A 180 10.21 9.52 22.58
C GLU A 180 11.44 9.56 21.68
N THR A 181 11.97 8.40 21.30
CA THR A 181 13.10 8.28 20.36
C THR A 181 12.74 8.84 18.98
N ALA A 182 11.51 8.60 18.52
CA ALA A 182 11.01 9.15 17.26
C ALA A 182 10.96 10.68 17.28
N LEU A 183 10.49 11.29 18.36
CA LEU A 183 10.47 12.74 18.53
C LEU A 183 11.88 13.34 18.53
N GLU A 184 12.82 12.76 19.29
CA GLU A 184 14.21 13.21 19.28
C GLU A 184 14.82 13.15 17.88
N THR A 185 14.58 12.04 17.16
CA THR A 185 15.07 11.85 15.80
C THR A 185 14.51 12.90 14.84
N VAL A 186 13.21 13.17 14.91
CA VAL A 186 12.56 14.19 14.07
C VAL A 186 13.09 15.59 14.39
N LEU A 187 13.26 15.94 15.67
CA LEU A 187 13.78 17.23 16.07
C LEU A 187 15.23 17.43 15.60
N ASN A 188 16.06 16.39 15.69
CA ASN A 188 17.43 16.43 15.15
C ASN A 188 17.45 16.60 13.63
N ASP A 189 16.53 15.93 12.90
CA ASP A 189 16.43 16.09 11.45
C ASP A 189 16.00 17.50 11.05
N VAL A 190 15.05 18.11 11.77
CA VAL A 190 14.62 19.50 11.54
C VAL A 190 15.77 20.51 11.63
N MET A 191 16.74 20.26 12.50
CA MET A 191 17.93 21.11 12.66
C MET A 191 18.91 21.02 11.48
N GLN A 192 18.81 19.98 10.65
CA GLN A 192 19.71 19.82 9.52
C GLN A 192 19.36 20.80 8.38
N PRO A 193 20.34 21.54 7.81
CA PRO A 193 20.08 22.53 6.76
C PRO A 193 19.41 21.93 5.52
N ARG A 194 19.72 20.69 5.19
CA ARG A 194 19.16 19.98 4.02
C ARG A 194 17.63 19.80 4.09
N PHE A 195 17.07 19.76 5.29
CA PHE A 195 15.64 19.55 5.49
C PHE A 195 14.84 20.85 5.69
N LYS A 196 15.49 22.02 5.64
CA LYS A 196 14.82 23.32 5.83
C LYS A 196 13.57 23.50 4.96
N LYS A 197 13.61 23.04 3.72
CA LYS A 197 12.48 23.15 2.77
C LYS A 197 11.31 22.20 3.09
N PHE A 198 11.53 21.19 3.93
CA PHE A 198 10.54 20.14 4.25
C PHE A 198 9.99 20.25 5.67
N ARG A 199 10.23 21.35 6.37
CA ARG A 199 9.78 21.55 7.77
C ARG A 199 8.29 21.28 7.94
N ALA A 200 7.45 21.68 6.98
CA ALA A 200 6.00 21.44 7.03
C ALA A 200 5.65 19.94 7.17
N SER A 201 6.39 19.04 6.52
CA SER A 201 6.17 17.61 6.65
C SER A 201 6.55 17.09 8.04
N PHE A 202 7.53 17.70 8.69
CA PHE A 202 7.91 17.36 10.06
C PHE A 202 6.87 17.82 11.08
N TYR A 203 6.22 18.98 10.91
CA TYR A 203 5.12 19.39 11.81
C TYR A 203 3.99 18.36 11.82
N SER A 204 3.54 17.93 10.64
CA SER A 204 2.51 16.90 10.52
C SER A 204 2.97 15.54 11.10
N LYS A 205 4.27 15.21 10.96
CA LYS A 205 4.82 13.99 11.55
C LYS A 205 4.85 14.07 13.07
N ILE A 206 5.30 15.19 13.64
CA ILE A 206 5.31 15.43 15.08
C ILE A 206 3.89 15.34 15.65
N LEU A 207 2.93 16.02 15.03
CA LEU A 207 1.51 15.94 15.46
C LEU A 207 1.03 14.50 15.52
N ARG A 208 1.31 13.69 14.50
CA ARG A 208 0.94 12.28 14.46
C ARG A 208 1.60 11.47 15.57
N LEU A 209 2.89 11.73 15.87
CA LEU A 209 3.63 11.05 16.94
C LEU A 209 3.06 11.37 18.32
N ILE A 210 2.55 12.58 18.53
CA ILE A 210 1.91 12.98 19.79
C ILE A 210 0.39 12.71 19.81
N GLY A 211 -0.14 11.94 18.85
CA GLY A 211 -1.51 11.42 18.86
C GLY A 211 -2.58 12.31 18.23
N TYR A 212 -2.20 13.42 17.56
CA TYR A 212 -3.16 14.25 16.82
C TYR A 212 -3.32 13.78 15.37
N LYS A 213 -4.57 13.62 14.92
CA LYS A 213 -4.87 13.28 13.52
C LYS A 213 -4.78 14.55 12.68
N GLY A 214 -3.67 14.71 11.95
CA GLY A 214 -3.53 15.81 10.99
C GLY A 214 -4.12 15.44 9.63
N LEU A 215 -5.28 15.98 9.26
CA LEU A 215 -5.70 16.07 7.86
C LEU A 215 -5.07 17.33 7.26
N ILE A 216 -4.44 17.19 6.10
CA ILE A 216 -3.62 18.25 5.48
C ILE A 216 -4.42 19.56 5.24
N ASN A 217 -5.75 19.47 5.02
CA ASN A 217 -6.58 20.62 4.69
C ASN A 217 -7.11 21.41 5.91
N ASP A 218 -7.17 20.77 7.09
CA ASP A 218 -7.62 21.42 8.34
C ASP A 218 -6.46 21.80 9.27
N VAL A 219 -5.25 21.30 8.98
CA VAL A 219 -4.06 21.40 9.82
C VAL A 219 -3.60 22.86 9.99
N GLU A 220 -3.77 23.74 8.99
CA GLU A 220 -3.36 25.15 9.10
C GLU A 220 -4.22 25.97 10.06
N ARG A 221 -5.45 25.51 10.35
CA ARG A 221 -6.39 26.15 11.28
C ARG A 221 -6.37 25.51 12.67
N ASP A 222 -5.70 24.39 12.81
CA ASP A 222 -5.61 23.68 14.09
C ASP A 222 -4.61 24.40 15.03
N GLU A 223 -5.05 24.77 16.21
CA GLU A 223 -4.23 25.40 17.26
C GLU A 223 -2.99 24.58 17.57
N HIS A 224 -3.10 23.25 17.60
CA HIS A 224 -2.00 22.34 17.88
C HIS A 224 -0.92 22.37 16.80
N TYR A 225 -1.34 22.48 15.52
CA TYR A 225 -0.42 22.63 14.40
C TYR A 225 0.38 23.93 14.51
N GLN A 226 -0.28 25.04 14.79
CA GLN A 226 0.37 26.34 14.95
C GLN A 226 1.33 26.35 16.15
N LYS A 227 0.96 25.67 17.25
CA LYS A 227 1.82 25.51 18.42
C LYS A 227 3.06 24.68 18.07
N VAL A 228 2.92 23.52 17.43
CA VAL A 228 4.06 22.69 16.98
C VAL A 228 4.93 23.47 16.00
N LYS A 229 4.36 24.15 15.01
CA LYS A 229 5.09 24.98 14.06
C LYS A 229 5.90 26.05 14.76
N THR A 230 5.31 26.80 15.69
CA THR A 230 6.00 27.86 16.44
C THR A 230 7.17 27.32 17.26
N LEU A 231 6.97 26.19 17.95
CA LEU A 231 8.04 25.55 18.73
C LEU A 231 9.18 25.08 17.85
N VAL A 232 8.87 24.38 16.77
CA VAL A 232 9.85 23.78 15.85
C VAL A 232 10.60 24.86 15.05
N ASP A 233 9.92 25.88 14.57
CA ASP A 233 10.57 27.02 13.89
C ASP A 233 11.42 27.81 14.85
N GLY A 234 10.95 28.07 16.06
CA GLY A 234 11.75 28.72 17.10
C GLY A 234 13.01 27.95 17.45
N MET A 235 12.96 26.63 17.50
CA MET A 235 14.12 25.75 17.69
C MET A 235 15.08 25.83 16.49
N ALA A 236 14.58 25.69 15.29
CA ALA A 236 15.37 25.69 14.07
C ALA A 236 16.01 27.06 13.77
N ASP A 237 15.44 28.15 14.30
CA ASP A 237 15.98 29.50 14.22
C ASP A 237 16.92 29.83 15.42
N GLY A 238 17.15 28.87 16.32
CA GLY A 238 18.01 29.07 17.52
C GLY A 238 17.39 29.92 18.63
N LYS A 239 16.08 30.23 18.56
CA LYS A 239 15.35 31.04 19.55
C LYS A 239 14.87 30.22 20.74
N ILE A 240 14.64 28.94 20.56
CA ILE A 240 14.15 28.00 21.58
C ILE A 240 15.11 26.82 21.67
N HIS A 241 15.50 26.47 22.89
CA HIS A 241 16.40 25.33 23.10
C HIS A 241 15.68 24.01 22.80
N PRO A 242 16.32 23.03 22.10
CA PRO A 242 15.70 21.75 21.74
C PRO A 242 15.06 21.00 22.90
N ALA A 243 15.68 21.00 24.09
CA ALA A 243 15.14 20.33 25.28
C ALA A 243 13.81 20.95 25.77
N ILE A 244 13.60 22.25 25.53
CA ILE A 244 12.33 22.91 25.87
C ILE A 244 11.24 22.42 24.90
N VAL A 245 11.55 22.42 23.60
CA VAL A 245 10.62 21.93 22.56
C VAL A 245 10.24 20.49 22.82
N TYR A 246 11.21 19.64 23.09
CA TYR A 246 10.97 18.22 23.41
C TYR A 246 10.04 18.05 24.60
N ARG A 247 10.29 18.76 25.70
CA ARG A 247 9.44 18.72 26.91
C ARG A 247 8.01 19.20 26.63
N GLU A 248 7.84 20.28 25.87
CA GLU A 248 6.53 20.81 25.51
C GLU A 248 5.74 19.81 24.63
N LEU A 249 6.41 19.16 23.68
CA LEU A 249 5.78 18.12 22.84
C LEU A 249 5.36 16.90 23.66
N LEU A 250 6.15 16.46 24.63
CA LEU A 250 5.76 15.38 25.54
C LEU A 250 4.60 15.79 26.45
N ALA A 251 4.55 17.04 26.91
CA ALA A 251 3.41 17.54 27.66
C ALA A 251 2.12 17.55 26.83
N MET A 252 2.20 17.97 25.56
CA MET A 252 1.07 17.90 24.62
C MET A 252 0.62 16.45 24.39
N LYS A 253 1.57 15.52 24.23
CA LYS A 253 1.27 14.09 24.07
C LYS A 253 0.50 13.57 25.28
N LYS A 254 0.95 13.87 26.50
CA LYS A 254 0.30 13.41 27.72
C LYS A 254 -1.16 13.88 27.81
N ILE A 255 -1.40 15.16 27.53
CA ILE A 255 -2.77 15.73 27.49
C ILE A 255 -3.63 14.94 26.48
N ARG A 256 -3.10 14.67 25.29
CA ARG A 256 -3.82 13.95 24.25
C ARG A 256 -4.08 12.49 24.62
N ASP A 257 -3.12 11.82 25.24
CA ASP A 257 -3.30 10.43 25.72
C ASP A 257 -4.41 10.35 26.79
N ASP A 258 -4.48 11.34 27.70
CA ASP A 258 -5.53 11.45 28.71
C ASP A 258 -6.92 11.70 28.08
N GLU A 259 -7.03 12.59 27.08
CA GLU A 259 -8.25 12.83 26.30
C GLU A 259 -8.73 11.55 25.57
N LEU A 260 -7.83 10.84 24.90
CA LEU A 260 -8.15 9.61 24.18
C LEU A 260 -8.60 8.49 25.12
N ALA A 261 -8.04 8.41 26.33
CA ALA A 261 -8.46 7.47 27.34
C ALA A 261 -9.89 7.77 27.83
N GLU A 262 -10.22 9.04 28.00
CA GLU A 262 -11.57 9.47 28.38
C GLU A 262 -12.61 9.23 27.26
N GLU A 263 -12.26 9.54 26.00
CA GLU A 263 -13.07 9.25 24.82
C GLU A 263 -13.34 7.73 24.67
N ALA A 264 -12.31 6.90 24.87
CA ALA A 264 -12.45 5.45 24.83
C ALA A 264 -13.38 4.92 25.92
N LYS A 265 -13.29 5.47 27.15
CA LYS A 265 -14.17 5.11 28.25
C LYS A 265 -15.64 5.46 27.95
N LYS A 266 -15.90 6.69 27.49
CA LYS A 266 -17.25 7.13 27.08
C LYS A 266 -17.83 6.26 25.95
N SER A 267 -17.00 5.89 24.97
CA SER A 267 -17.41 5.01 23.87
C SER A 267 -17.75 3.59 24.35
N ALA A 268 -16.98 3.05 25.29
CA ALA A 268 -17.24 1.74 25.87
C ALA A 268 -18.55 1.73 26.71
N GLU A 269 -18.78 2.77 27.49
CA GLU A 269 -20.01 2.94 28.27
C GLU A 269 -21.26 3.07 27.36
N ALA A 270 -21.13 3.83 26.25
CA ALA A 270 -22.21 3.98 25.26
C ALA A 270 -22.57 2.64 24.60
N LYS A 271 -21.55 1.87 24.17
CA LYS A 271 -21.75 0.53 23.58
C LYS A 271 -22.36 -0.46 24.56
N ALA A 272 -21.92 -0.43 25.82
CA ALA A 272 -22.49 -1.29 26.86
C ALA A 272 -23.98 -0.98 27.09
N LYS A 273 -24.36 0.29 27.08
CA LYS A 273 -25.76 0.73 27.21
C LYS A 273 -26.61 0.29 26.02
N GLU A 274 -26.10 0.44 24.78
CA GLU A 274 -26.79 0.00 23.57
C GLU A 274 -27.01 -1.51 23.56
N THR A 275 -26.02 -2.27 23.99
CA THR A 275 -26.12 -3.74 24.12
C THR A 275 -27.16 -4.13 25.19
N ALA A 276 -27.19 -3.46 26.33
CA ALA A 276 -28.15 -3.70 27.37
C ALA A 276 -29.60 -3.39 26.91
N ASP A 277 -29.82 -2.27 26.22
CA ASP A 277 -31.12 -1.89 25.67
C ASP A 277 -31.58 -2.90 24.57
N SER A 278 -30.66 -3.37 23.73
CA SER A 278 -30.96 -4.40 22.72
C SER A 278 -31.37 -5.74 23.35
N THR A 279 -30.71 -6.15 24.43
CA THR A 279 -31.02 -7.38 25.16
C THR A 279 -32.40 -7.27 25.85
N ALA A 280 -32.72 -6.13 26.45
CA ALA A 280 -34.01 -5.88 27.07
C ALA A 280 -35.18 -5.93 26.06
N VAL A 281 -34.99 -5.42 24.85
CA VAL A 281 -35.97 -5.50 23.76
C VAL A 281 -36.19 -6.96 23.33
N THR A 282 -35.10 -7.73 23.21
CA THR A 282 -35.18 -9.16 22.81
C THR A 282 -35.91 -9.98 23.88
N ASP A 283 -35.62 -9.77 25.16
CA ASP A 283 -36.30 -10.45 26.26
C ASP A 283 -37.79 -10.08 26.33
N THR A 284 -38.15 -8.83 26.04
CA THR A 284 -39.54 -8.40 25.99
C THR A 284 -40.30 -9.05 24.83
N MET A 285 -39.68 -9.21 23.68
CA MET A 285 -40.25 -9.90 22.53
C MET A 285 -40.41 -11.40 22.76
N VAL A 286 -39.47 -12.04 23.43
CA VAL A 286 -39.58 -13.48 23.80
C VAL A 286 -40.69 -13.68 24.80
N ALA A 287 -40.84 -12.84 25.80
CA ALA A 287 -41.94 -12.89 26.79
C ALA A 287 -43.31 -12.66 26.11
N ALA A 288 -43.43 -11.73 25.19
CA ALA A 288 -44.67 -11.48 24.45
C ALA A 288 -45.06 -12.69 23.53
N ASN A 289 -44.10 -13.34 22.90
CA ASN A 289 -44.35 -14.54 22.11
C ASN A 289 -44.75 -15.75 22.92
N SER A 290 -44.22 -15.94 24.13
CA SER A 290 -44.62 -17.04 25.01
C SER A 290 -46.07 -16.88 25.48
N THR A 291 -46.49 -15.64 25.77
CA THR A 291 -47.89 -15.35 26.19
C THR A 291 -48.90 -15.60 25.02
N ILE A 292 -48.50 -15.41 23.76
CA ILE A 292 -49.36 -15.70 22.60
C ILE A 292 -49.48 -17.23 22.38
N VAL A 293 -48.41 -17.99 22.57
CA VAL A 293 -48.42 -19.45 22.43
C VAL A 293 -49.33 -20.10 23.49
N ASP A 294 -49.27 -19.64 24.72
CA ASP A 294 -50.13 -20.16 25.80
C ASP A 294 -51.63 -19.80 25.61
N SER A 295 -51.94 -18.67 24.98
CA SER A 295 -53.33 -18.30 24.67
C SER A 295 -53.91 -19.09 23.50
N ILE A 296 -53.10 -19.61 22.57
CA ILE A 296 -53.57 -20.48 21.46
C ILE A 296 -53.80 -21.92 21.94
N ALA A 297 -53.02 -22.40 22.91
CA ALA A 297 -53.17 -23.77 23.45
C ALA A 297 -54.46 -24.00 24.23
N THR A 298 -55.20 -22.96 24.65
CA THR A 298 -56.44 -23.03 25.42
C THR A 298 -57.72 -23.03 24.58
N ILE A 299 -57.64 -22.95 23.24
CA ILE A 299 -58.84 -22.83 22.36
C ILE A 299 -59.26 -24.15 21.66
N ASP A 300 -58.48 -25.21 21.69
CA ASP A 300 -58.80 -26.46 21.02
C ASP A 300 -59.13 -27.63 22.00
N THR A 301 -60.34 -27.63 22.58
CA THR A 301 -60.94 -28.90 23.00
C THR A 301 -62.43 -28.88 22.69
N PRO A 302 -62.89 -29.45 21.52
CA PRO A 302 -64.30 -29.70 21.32
C PRO A 302 -64.71 -30.93 22.16
N ALA A 303 -65.69 -30.73 23.03
CA ALA A 303 -66.34 -31.80 23.78
C ALA A 303 -67.01 -32.80 22.83
N ALA A 304 -66.58 -34.06 22.90
CA ALA A 304 -67.26 -35.18 22.28
C ALA A 304 -68.63 -35.42 22.92
N LYS A 305 -69.67 -35.44 22.13
CA LYS A 305 -70.89 -36.21 22.34
C LYS A 305 -71.17 -36.98 21.08
#